data_237347a99aea75ddfefdb6e0e599de92
#
_entry.id   237347a99aea75ddfefdb6e0e599de92
#
_cell.length_a   1.000
_cell.length_b   1.000
_cell.length_c   1.000
_cell.angle_alpha   90.00
_cell.angle_beta   90.00
_cell.angle_gamma   90.00
#
_symmetry.space_group_name_H-M   'P 1'
#
loop_
_entity.id
_entity.type
_entity.pdbx_description
1 polymer ?
#
loop_
_entity_poly.entity_id
_entity_poly.type
_entity_poly.pdbx_seq_one_letter_code
_entity_poly.pdbx_strand_id
1 'polypeptide(L)'
;MPDLGAERVDKVKKLEDYVINIPDFPKPGIIFRDITSILRDPEALKLSVHELMHCLEGTEFDVVVGAESRGFLFGMPLAYNKSKGFVPVRKKGKLPRETVSKEYALEYGTAEIEIHKEDIRPGQRIVFVDDLLATGGTAKAAIDLIEELGGVVVKVLFVMELEGLHGRDVLKGYDVESVITYPGK
;
A
#
# COMPACT_ATOMS: atom_id res chain seq x y z
N MET A 1 -20.65 51.48 -0.96
CA MET A 1 -19.38 50.81 -0.83
C MET A 1 -19.62 49.31 -0.85
N PRO A 2 -19.20 48.56 -1.84
CA PRO A 2 -19.35 47.10 -1.80
C PRO A 2 -18.31 46.50 -0.87
N ASP A 3 -18.77 45.62 -0.04
CA ASP A 3 -18.00 44.83 0.91
C ASP A 3 -17.03 43.92 0.14
N LEU A 4 -15.73 44.18 0.32
CA LEU A 4 -14.66 43.43 -0.31
C LEU A 4 -14.35 42.20 0.53
N GLY A 5 -14.92 41.07 0.08
CA GLY A 5 -14.24 39.79 0.05
C GLY A 5 -13.65 39.28 1.36
N ALA A 6 -14.43 38.46 2.06
CA ALA A 6 -13.81 37.42 2.90
C ALA A 6 -12.92 36.57 1.99
N GLU A 7 -11.59 36.69 2.11
CA GLU A 7 -10.63 35.78 1.53
C GLU A 7 -11.01 34.35 1.97
N ARG A 8 -11.43 33.54 1.01
CA ARG A 8 -11.50 32.08 1.21
C ARG A 8 -10.06 31.64 1.46
N VAL A 9 -9.73 31.42 2.71
CA VAL A 9 -8.57 30.61 3.05
C VAL A 9 -8.89 29.20 2.50
N ASP A 10 -8.38 28.89 1.32
CA ASP A 10 -8.50 27.57 0.75
C ASP A 10 -7.86 26.61 1.75
N LYS A 11 -8.72 25.84 2.44
CA LYS A 11 -8.29 24.82 3.39
C LYS A 11 -7.43 23.83 2.62
N VAL A 12 -6.15 23.71 2.98
CA VAL A 12 -5.27 22.71 2.39
C VAL A 12 -5.91 21.36 2.55
N LYS A 13 -6.31 20.73 1.45
CA LYS A 13 -6.95 19.43 1.44
C LYS A 13 -5.94 18.37 1.87
N LYS A 14 -6.37 17.51 2.77
CA LYS A 14 -5.66 16.29 3.14
C LYS A 14 -6.03 15.17 2.18
N LEU A 15 -5.20 14.13 2.10
CA LEU A 15 -5.45 13.01 1.21
C LEU A 15 -6.79 12.29 1.51
N GLU A 16 -7.19 12.23 2.76
CA GLU A 16 -8.48 11.67 3.21
C GLU A 16 -9.70 12.38 2.64
N ASP A 17 -9.58 13.70 2.34
CA ASP A 17 -10.67 14.51 1.77
C ASP A 17 -11.01 14.11 0.31
N TYR A 18 -10.12 13.35 -0.34
CA TYR A 18 -10.32 12.85 -1.71
C TYR A 18 -10.90 11.44 -1.76
N VAL A 19 -10.92 10.72 -0.63
CA VAL A 19 -11.46 9.36 -0.58
C VAL A 19 -12.98 9.38 -0.60
N ILE A 20 -13.58 8.75 -1.60
CA ILE A 20 -15.04 8.58 -1.67
C ILE A 20 -15.44 7.42 -0.77
N ASN A 21 -16.38 7.70 0.13
CA ASN A 21 -16.97 6.72 1.02
C ASN A 21 -18.28 6.20 0.43
N ILE A 22 -18.38 4.89 0.25
CA ILE A 22 -19.57 4.22 -0.29
C ILE A 22 -20.22 3.44 0.85
N PRO A 23 -21.33 3.97 1.43
CA PRO A 23 -22.03 3.26 2.49
C PRO A 23 -22.67 1.96 1.98
N ASP A 24 -22.81 0.98 2.88
CA ASP A 24 -23.51 -0.29 2.64
C ASP A 24 -22.98 -1.10 1.44
N PHE A 25 -21.68 -1.01 1.16
CA PHE A 25 -21.01 -1.79 0.12
C PHE A 25 -19.84 -2.61 0.70
N PRO A 26 -19.69 -3.89 0.33
CA PRO A 26 -20.57 -4.75 -0.48
C PRO A 26 -21.80 -5.28 0.29
N LYS A 27 -21.89 -4.97 1.58
CA LYS A 27 -23.00 -5.42 2.48
C LYS A 27 -23.44 -4.26 3.39
N PRO A 28 -24.69 -4.24 3.85
CA PRO A 28 -25.17 -3.26 4.82
C PRO A 28 -24.25 -3.15 6.05
N GLY A 29 -23.99 -1.93 6.49
CA GLY A 29 -23.14 -1.61 7.64
C GLY A 29 -21.65 -1.50 7.34
N ILE A 30 -21.20 -1.79 6.11
CA ILE A 30 -19.82 -1.59 5.67
C ILE A 30 -19.69 -0.26 4.94
N ILE A 31 -18.66 0.52 5.24
CA ILE A 31 -18.32 1.72 4.48
C ILE A 31 -17.09 1.40 3.64
N PHE A 32 -17.28 1.19 2.35
CA PHE A 32 -16.17 0.98 1.42
C PHE A 32 -15.43 2.29 1.14
N ARG A 33 -14.12 2.27 1.28
CA ARG A 33 -13.23 3.40 1.01
C ARG A 33 -12.66 3.27 -0.40
N ASP A 34 -13.15 4.07 -1.32
CA ASP A 34 -12.74 3.96 -2.73
C ASP A 34 -11.42 4.69 -2.99
N ILE A 35 -10.32 3.91 -3.01
CA ILE A 35 -8.99 4.42 -3.32
C ILE A 35 -8.88 4.96 -4.76
N THR A 36 -9.75 4.52 -5.67
CA THR A 36 -9.69 4.95 -7.07
C THR A 36 -10.01 6.42 -7.24
N SER A 37 -10.72 7.01 -6.29
CA SER A 37 -10.98 8.45 -6.25
C SER A 37 -9.70 9.29 -6.10
N ILE A 38 -8.68 8.77 -5.39
CA ILE A 38 -7.35 9.38 -5.30
C ILE A 38 -6.64 9.30 -6.67
N LEU A 39 -6.73 8.16 -7.34
CA LEU A 39 -6.00 7.91 -8.59
C LEU A 39 -6.48 8.80 -9.75
N ARG A 40 -7.77 9.15 -9.79
CA ARG A 40 -8.36 9.96 -10.86
C ARG A 40 -8.11 11.46 -10.71
N ASP A 41 -7.80 11.93 -9.52
CA ASP A 41 -7.53 13.34 -9.24
C ASP A 41 -6.02 13.59 -9.25
N PRO A 42 -5.51 14.51 -10.10
CA PRO A 42 -4.07 14.70 -10.25
C PRO A 42 -3.39 15.25 -8.98
N GLU A 43 -4.10 16.07 -8.19
CA GLU A 43 -3.53 16.60 -6.95
C GLU A 43 -3.53 15.54 -5.85
N ALA A 44 -4.59 14.73 -5.75
CA ALA A 44 -4.67 13.63 -4.80
C ALA A 44 -3.62 12.55 -5.11
N LEU A 45 -3.46 12.18 -6.39
CA LEU A 45 -2.44 11.22 -6.82
C LEU A 45 -1.03 11.72 -6.46
N LYS A 46 -0.73 12.97 -6.77
CA LYS A 46 0.56 13.58 -6.43
C LYS A 46 0.77 13.63 -4.92
N LEU A 47 -0.24 14.04 -4.16
CA LEU A 47 -0.19 14.08 -2.70
C LEU A 47 0.06 12.68 -2.12
N SER A 48 -0.64 11.64 -2.59
CA SER A 48 -0.46 10.27 -2.10
C SER A 48 0.97 9.76 -2.27
N VAL A 49 1.60 10.06 -3.41
CA VAL A 49 3.00 9.69 -3.66
C VAL A 49 3.95 10.48 -2.76
N HIS A 50 3.69 11.78 -2.55
CA HIS A 50 4.50 12.61 -1.66
C HIS A 50 4.44 12.15 -0.21
N GLU A 51 3.25 11.82 0.30
CA GLU A 51 3.08 11.30 1.66
C GLU A 51 3.81 9.96 1.84
N LEU A 52 3.70 9.04 0.87
CA LEU A 52 4.47 7.79 0.90
C LEU A 52 5.99 8.04 0.86
N MET A 53 6.45 9.05 0.09
CA MET A 53 7.86 9.42 0.07
C MET A 53 8.31 10.01 1.41
N HIS A 54 7.45 10.75 2.09
CA HIS A 54 7.70 11.30 3.42
C HIS A 54 7.86 10.18 4.46
N CYS A 55 7.02 9.14 4.41
CA CYS A 55 7.16 7.96 5.26
C CYS A 55 8.51 7.23 5.09
N LEU A 56 9.23 7.48 3.99
CA LEU A 56 10.55 6.91 3.71
C LEU A 56 11.72 7.82 4.08
N GLU A 57 11.49 8.97 4.70
CA GLU A 57 12.57 9.84 5.12
C GLU A 57 13.47 9.15 6.14
N GLY A 58 14.78 9.17 5.89
CA GLY A 58 15.76 8.47 6.72
C GLY A 58 15.83 6.97 6.54
N THR A 59 14.96 6.36 5.70
CA THR A 59 14.97 4.91 5.43
C THR A 59 15.88 4.60 4.23
N GLU A 60 16.90 3.81 4.47
CA GLU A 60 17.78 3.29 3.42
C GLU A 60 17.25 1.98 2.87
N PHE A 61 17.01 1.88 1.57
CA PHE A 61 16.50 0.69 0.90
C PHE A 61 17.02 0.56 -0.54
N ASP A 62 16.85 -0.63 -1.13
CA ASP A 62 17.43 -0.97 -2.43
C ASP A 62 16.36 -1.19 -3.52
N VAL A 63 15.17 -1.68 -3.14
CA VAL A 63 14.08 -1.98 -4.07
C VAL A 63 12.72 -1.80 -3.42
N VAL A 64 11.71 -1.45 -4.22
CA VAL A 64 10.30 -1.41 -3.82
C VAL A 64 9.61 -2.68 -4.31
N VAL A 65 8.84 -3.32 -3.44
CA VAL A 65 7.98 -4.46 -3.77
C VAL A 65 6.53 -4.05 -3.60
N GLY A 66 5.68 -4.35 -4.56
CA GLY A 66 4.26 -4.01 -4.50
C GLY A 66 3.34 -5.20 -4.75
N ALA A 67 2.18 -5.25 -4.08
CA ALA A 67 1.20 -6.32 -4.25
C ALA A 67 0.22 -6.04 -5.39
N GLU A 68 -0.12 -7.08 -6.18
CA GLU A 68 -1.15 -7.01 -7.23
C GLU A 68 -2.52 -6.75 -6.60
N SER A 69 -3.23 -5.77 -7.12
CA SER A 69 -2.90 -4.93 -8.27
C SER A 69 -2.69 -3.47 -7.88
N ARG A 70 -3.38 -2.99 -6.85
CA ARG A 70 -3.40 -1.57 -6.49
C ARG A 70 -2.11 -1.10 -5.83
N GLY A 71 -1.38 -2.00 -5.17
CA GLY A 71 -0.04 -1.70 -4.66
C GLY A 71 0.95 -1.27 -5.75
N PHE A 72 0.77 -1.75 -7.00
CA PHE A 72 1.61 -1.33 -8.14
C PHE A 72 1.45 0.15 -8.47
N LEU A 73 0.23 0.67 -8.33
CA LEU A 73 -0.12 2.05 -8.71
C LEU A 73 0.60 3.09 -7.82
N PHE A 74 0.90 2.72 -6.59
CA PHE A 74 1.64 3.54 -5.64
C PHE A 74 3.12 3.17 -5.56
N GLY A 75 3.44 1.87 -5.65
CA GLY A 75 4.82 1.38 -5.59
C GLY A 75 5.66 1.81 -6.78
N MET A 76 5.12 1.82 -8.00
CA MET A 76 5.84 2.25 -9.20
C MET A 76 6.24 3.74 -9.14
N PRO A 77 5.33 4.70 -8.85
CA PRO A 77 5.72 6.10 -8.70
C PRO A 77 6.74 6.32 -7.58
N LEU A 78 6.62 5.57 -6.47
CA LEU A 78 7.55 5.64 -5.36
C LEU A 78 8.95 5.18 -5.77
N ALA A 79 9.06 4.02 -6.43
CA ALA A 79 10.31 3.47 -6.96
C ALA A 79 10.97 4.45 -7.95
N TYR A 80 10.19 4.99 -8.88
CA TYR A 80 10.64 5.95 -9.88
C TYR A 80 11.23 7.21 -9.21
N ASN A 81 10.50 7.84 -8.28
CA ASN A 81 10.95 9.05 -7.60
C ASN A 81 12.21 8.83 -6.74
N LYS A 82 12.36 7.62 -6.18
CA LYS A 82 13.54 7.25 -5.38
C LYS A 82 14.68 6.65 -6.21
N SER A 83 14.54 6.58 -7.56
CA SER A 83 15.51 5.96 -8.46
C SER A 83 15.86 4.52 -8.06
N LYS A 84 14.84 3.73 -7.70
CA LYS A 84 14.92 2.33 -7.29
C LYS A 84 14.21 1.43 -8.28
N GLY A 85 14.52 0.12 -8.26
CA GLY A 85 13.75 -0.88 -8.97
C GLY A 85 12.40 -1.15 -8.32
N PHE A 86 11.50 -1.76 -9.09
CA PHE A 86 10.19 -2.23 -8.61
C PHE A 86 10.02 -3.71 -8.92
N VAL A 87 9.62 -4.50 -7.92
CA VAL A 87 9.36 -5.94 -8.06
C VAL A 87 7.87 -6.21 -7.75
N PRO A 88 7.13 -6.82 -8.67
CA PRO A 88 5.73 -7.14 -8.46
C PRO A 88 5.55 -8.46 -7.72
N VAL A 89 4.74 -8.48 -6.67
CA VAL A 89 4.13 -9.69 -6.12
C VAL A 89 2.77 -9.88 -6.79
N ARG A 90 2.55 -11.05 -7.38
CA ARG A 90 1.35 -11.31 -8.18
C ARG A 90 0.57 -12.53 -7.70
N LYS A 91 -0.69 -12.62 -8.13
CA LYS A 91 -1.49 -13.84 -7.98
C LYS A 91 -0.84 -14.98 -8.76
N LYS A 92 -0.92 -16.20 -8.23
CA LYS A 92 -0.31 -17.40 -8.82
C LYS A 92 -0.64 -17.57 -10.30
N GLY A 93 0.40 -17.92 -11.09
CA GLY A 93 0.29 -18.15 -12.53
C GLY A 93 0.32 -16.87 -13.39
N LYS A 94 0.67 -15.70 -12.81
CA LYS A 94 0.77 -14.44 -13.54
C LYS A 94 2.20 -14.05 -13.89
N LEU A 95 3.20 -14.71 -13.31
CA LEU A 95 4.61 -14.43 -13.56
C LEU A 95 5.22 -15.52 -14.46
N PRO A 96 5.97 -15.15 -15.52
CA PRO A 96 6.41 -16.12 -16.54
C PRO A 96 7.74 -16.83 -16.24
N ARG A 97 8.56 -16.31 -15.31
CA ARG A 97 9.85 -16.91 -14.91
C ARG A 97 9.68 -17.81 -13.69
N GLU A 98 10.77 -18.41 -13.20
CA GLU A 98 10.75 -19.21 -11.98
C GLU A 98 10.33 -18.38 -10.76
N THR A 99 9.37 -18.88 -9.98
CA THR A 99 8.78 -18.19 -8.83
C THR A 99 8.89 -18.99 -7.55
N VAL A 100 8.83 -18.31 -6.42
CA VAL A 100 8.36 -18.87 -5.14
C VAL A 100 6.95 -18.37 -4.89
N SER A 101 6.13 -19.18 -4.22
CA SER A 101 4.73 -18.84 -3.96
C SER A 101 4.31 -19.15 -2.54
N LYS A 102 3.32 -18.40 -2.04
CA LYS A 102 2.76 -18.54 -0.71
C LYS A 102 1.23 -18.51 -0.76
N GLU A 103 0.60 -19.53 -0.17
CA GLU A 103 -0.82 -19.52 0.10
C GLU A 103 -1.11 -18.81 1.43
N TYR A 104 -2.20 -18.06 1.49
CA TYR A 104 -2.65 -17.38 2.69
C TYR A 104 -4.18 -17.37 2.76
N ALA A 105 -4.70 -17.32 4.00
CA ALA A 105 -6.13 -17.30 4.25
C ALA A 105 -6.74 -15.93 3.93
N LEU A 106 -7.91 -15.95 3.31
CA LEU A 106 -8.83 -14.82 3.18
C LEU A 106 -9.99 -14.99 4.16
N GLU A 107 -10.88 -13.98 4.27
CA GLU A 107 -12.14 -14.14 5.01
C GLU A 107 -12.98 -15.32 4.46
N TYR A 108 -12.89 -15.56 3.15
CA TYR A 108 -13.56 -16.66 2.46
C TYR A 108 -12.57 -17.34 1.51
N GLY A 109 -12.07 -18.52 1.89
CA GLY A 109 -11.14 -19.32 1.09
C GLY A 109 -9.69 -18.96 1.28
N THR A 110 -8.86 -19.35 0.31
CA THR A 110 -7.41 -19.06 0.27
C THR A 110 -7.05 -18.33 -1.01
N ALA A 111 -5.95 -17.61 -0.96
CA ALA A 111 -5.32 -17.02 -2.15
C ALA A 111 -3.84 -17.41 -2.17
N GLU A 112 -3.26 -17.47 -3.35
CA GLU A 112 -1.84 -17.76 -3.52
C GLU A 112 -1.20 -16.60 -4.30
N ILE A 113 -0.08 -16.11 -3.79
CA ILE A 113 0.73 -15.08 -4.43
C ILE A 113 2.12 -15.63 -4.74
N GLU A 114 2.79 -15.01 -5.69
CA GLU A 114 4.10 -15.41 -6.15
C GLU A 114 5.00 -14.20 -6.43
N ILE A 115 6.29 -14.43 -6.36
CA ILE A 115 7.35 -13.47 -6.72
C ILE A 115 8.43 -14.22 -7.51
N HIS A 116 9.10 -13.57 -8.47
CA HIS A 116 10.21 -14.17 -9.17
C HIS A 116 11.41 -14.40 -8.23
N LYS A 117 12.00 -15.59 -8.26
CA LYS A 117 13.15 -15.95 -7.42
C LYS A 117 14.36 -15.04 -7.62
N GLU A 118 14.60 -14.60 -8.86
CA GLU A 118 15.79 -13.84 -9.22
C GLU A 118 15.68 -12.34 -8.89
N ASP A 119 14.45 -11.85 -8.59
CA ASP A 119 14.20 -10.42 -8.46
C ASP A 119 14.55 -9.89 -7.05
N ILE A 120 14.71 -10.79 -6.08
CA ILE A 120 15.17 -10.45 -4.72
C ILE A 120 16.54 -11.12 -4.46
N ARG A 121 17.47 -10.34 -3.94
CA ARG A 121 18.82 -10.82 -3.59
C ARG A 121 18.97 -10.92 -2.07
N PRO A 122 19.70 -11.93 -1.56
CA PRO A 122 19.99 -12.02 -0.13
C PRO A 122 20.63 -10.73 0.41
N GLY A 123 20.09 -10.26 1.54
CA GLY A 123 20.51 -9.02 2.21
C GLY A 123 19.99 -7.73 1.57
N GLN A 124 19.24 -7.79 0.47
CA GLN A 124 18.64 -6.62 -0.17
C GLN A 124 17.56 -6.01 0.74
N ARG A 125 17.65 -4.70 0.97
CA ARG A 125 16.70 -3.96 1.81
C ARG A 125 15.47 -3.57 1.00
N ILE A 126 14.30 -3.94 1.49
CA ILE A 126 13.06 -3.87 0.72
C ILE A 126 12.05 -2.98 1.44
N VAL A 127 11.41 -2.10 0.67
CA VAL A 127 10.18 -1.41 1.04
C VAL A 127 9.02 -2.13 0.39
N PHE A 128 8.09 -2.65 1.17
CA PHE A 128 6.83 -3.21 0.67
C PHE A 128 5.75 -2.14 0.64
N VAL A 129 4.96 -2.10 -0.42
CA VAL A 129 3.88 -1.11 -0.62
C VAL A 129 2.59 -1.79 -1.07
N ASP A 130 1.48 -1.45 -0.43
CA ASP A 130 0.14 -1.78 -0.91
C ASP A 130 -0.82 -0.60 -0.70
N ASP A 131 -2.01 -0.66 -1.27
CA ASP A 131 -2.99 0.41 -1.14
C ASP A 131 -3.72 0.40 0.21
N LEU A 132 -4.02 -0.78 0.75
CA LEU A 132 -4.86 -0.95 1.93
C LEU A 132 -4.31 -1.99 2.90
N LEU A 133 -4.14 -1.59 4.16
CA LEU A 133 -3.99 -2.52 5.27
C LEU A 133 -5.39 -2.84 5.85
N ALA A 134 -5.90 -4.03 5.50
CA ALA A 134 -7.11 -4.60 6.08
C ALA A 134 -6.73 -5.63 7.17
N THR A 135 -6.83 -6.92 6.89
CA THR A 135 -6.42 -7.99 7.82
C THR A 135 -4.91 -8.26 7.83
N GLY A 136 -4.15 -7.70 6.88
CA GLY A 136 -2.70 -7.84 6.77
C GLY A 136 -2.22 -9.15 6.12
N GLY A 137 -3.12 -10.07 5.76
CA GLY A 137 -2.75 -11.39 5.24
C GLY A 137 -1.92 -11.33 3.95
N THR A 138 -2.30 -10.50 2.98
CA THR A 138 -1.56 -10.31 1.72
C THR A 138 -0.15 -9.77 1.98
N ALA A 139 -0.04 -8.74 2.81
CA ALA A 139 1.24 -8.13 3.14
C ALA A 139 2.15 -9.12 3.86
N LYS A 140 1.63 -9.87 4.84
CA LYS A 140 2.41 -10.89 5.56
C LYS A 140 2.89 -12.00 4.63
N ALA A 141 2.03 -12.50 3.72
CA ALA A 141 2.44 -13.50 2.74
C ALA A 141 3.52 -12.99 1.78
N ALA A 142 3.42 -11.73 1.34
CA ALA A 142 4.44 -11.10 0.49
C ALA A 142 5.77 -10.93 1.24
N ILE A 143 5.73 -10.47 2.49
CA ILE A 143 6.91 -10.35 3.36
C ILE A 143 7.59 -11.71 3.54
N ASP A 144 6.82 -12.76 3.83
CA ASP A 144 7.36 -14.11 3.98
C ASP A 144 8.10 -14.59 2.73
N LEU A 145 7.56 -14.32 1.53
CA LEU A 145 8.23 -14.64 0.26
C LEU A 145 9.54 -13.86 0.07
N ILE A 146 9.53 -12.57 0.42
CA ILE A 146 10.73 -11.72 0.35
C ILE A 146 11.83 -12.27 1.27
N GLU A 147 11.48 -12.61 2.50
CA GLU A 147 12.41 -13.13 3.50
C GLU A 147 12.88 -14.56 3.17
N GLU A 148 12.02 -15.40 2.58
CA GLU A 148 12.41 -16.72 2.06
C GLU A 148 13.51 -16.61 1.00
N LEU A 149 13.49 -15.56 0.17
CA LEU A 149 14.52 -15.26 -0.80
C LEU A 149 15.75 -14.55 -0.19
N GLY A 150 15.76 -14.31 1.12
CA GLY A 150 16.86 -13.68 1.85
C GLY A 150 16.82 -12.15 1.83
N GLY A 151 15.73 -11.52 1.36
CA GLY A 151 15.51 -10.08 1.44
C GLY A 151 15.26 -9.64 2.89
N VAL A 152 15.46 -8.37 3.16
CA VAL A 152 15.23 -7.74 4.48
C VAL A 152 14.18 -6.65 4.31
N VAL A 153 12.99 -6.84 4.85
CA VAL A 153 11.93 -5.83 4.80
C VAL A 153 12.21 -4.75 5.84
N VAL A 154 12.56 -3.56 5.38
CA VAL A 154 12.94 -2.42 6.23
C VAL A 154 11.77 -1.48 6.50
N LYS A 155 10.75 -1.48 5.65
CA LYS A 155 9.55 -0.66 5.80
C LYS A 155 8.36 -1.29 5.08
N VAL A 156 7.17 -1.15 5.65
CA VAL A 156 5.90 -1.59 5.06
C VAL A 156 4.97 -0.38 4.99
N LEU A 157 4.52 -0.02 3.79
CA LEU A 157 3.74 1.18 3.55
C LEU A 157 2.35 0.86 2.99
N PHE A 158 1.38 1.59 3.49
CA PHE A 158 0.01 1.58 2.97
C PHE A 158 -0.50 2.99 2.73
N VAL A 159 -1.32 3.17 1.70
CA VAL A 159 -2.04 4.43 1.52
C VAL A 159 -3.14 4.56 2.56
N MET A 160 -3.85 3.47 2.85
CA MET A 160 -4.93 3.44 3.84
C MET A 160 -4.80 2.26 4.80
N GLU A 161 -5.36 2.43 6.00
CA GLU A 161 -5.50 1.39 7.00
C GLU A 161 -6.90 1.40 7.61
N LEU A 162 -7.49 0.20 7.79
CA LEU A 162 -8.72 -0.03 8.54
C LEU A 162 -8.34 -0.65 9.89
N GLU A 163 -8.16 0.18 10.92
CA GLU A 163 -7.68 -0.26 12.24
C GLU A 163 -8.57 -1.32 12.87
N GLY A 164 -9.89 -1.24 12.64
CA GLY A 164 -10.85 -2.22 13.15
C GLY A 164 -10.71 -3.64 12.58
N LEU A 165 -9.83 -3.85 11.59
CA LEU A 165 -9.50 -5.19 11.05
C LEU A 165 -8.17 -5.74 11.59
N HIS A 166 -7.47 -4.98 12.46
CA HIS A 166 -6.30 -5.42 13.21
C HIS A 166 -5.14 -5.95 12.36
N GLY A 167 -4.96 -5.43 11.14
CA GLY A 167 -3.92 -5.89 10.21
C GLY A 167 -2.49 -5.71 10.75
N ARG A 168 -2.27 -4.74 11.66
CA ARG A 168 -0.96 -4.57 12.32
C ARG A 168 -0.57 -5.74 13.22
N ASP A 169 -1.53 -6.50 13.73
CA ASP A 169 -1.23 -7.62 14.64
C ASP A 169 -0.44 -8.73 13.92
N VAL A 170 -0.73 -8.97 12.64
CA VAL A 170 0.01 -9.97 11.83
C VAL A 170 1.32 -9.42 11.27
N LEU A 171 1.51 -8.09 11.31
CA LEU A 171 2.73 -7.39 10.89
C LEU A 171 3.58 -6.94 12.09
N LYS A 172 3.32 -7.49 13.27
CA LYS A 172 4.07 -7.17 14.48
C LYS A 172 5.56 -7.49 14.30
N GLY A 173 6.40 -6.50 14.59
CA GLY A 173 7.85 -6.61 14.43
C GLY A 173 8.39 -5.91 13.16
N TYR A 174 7.52 -5.50 12.25
CA TYR A 174 7.87 -4.68 11.09
C TYR A 174 7.58 -3.21 11.35
N ASP A 175 8.32 -2.33 10.68
CA ASP A 175 8.05 -0.90 10.67
C ASP A 175 6.95 -0.60 9.64
N VAL A 176 5.72 -0.40 10.14
CA VAL A 176 4.51 -0.23 9.33
C VAL A 176 4.01 1.20 9.44
N GLU A 177 3.84 1.87 8.30
CA GLU A 177 3.21 3.18 8.22
C GLU A 177 2.05 3.20 7.23
N SER A 178 1.02 3.98 7.56
CA SER A 178 -0.17 4.20 6.74
C SER A 178 -0.44 5.70 6.65
N VAL A 179 -0.67 6.20 5.42
CA VAL A 179 -0.91 7.64 5.19
C VAL A 179 -2.26 8.09 5.76
N ILE A 180 -3.29 7.27 5.57
CA ILE A 180 -4.64 7.51 6.10
C ILE A 180 -5.04 6.35 7.01
N THR A 181 -5.60 6.65 8.17
CA THR A 181 -6.14 5.64 9.09
C THR A 181 -7.62 5.88 9.35
N TYR A 182 -8.40 4.80 9.31
CA TYR A 182 -9.81 4.80 9.66
C TYR A 182 -10.02 3.89 10.87
N PRO A 183 -10.65 4.38 11.97
CA PRO A 183 -10.82 3.60 13.21
C PRO A 183 -11.82 2.45 13.10
N GLY A 184 -12.62 2.40 12.02
CA GLY A 184 -13.63 1.37 11.75
C GLY A 184 -13.18 0.28 10.79
N LYS A 185 -14.18 -0.57 10.41
CA LYS A 185 -14.05 -1.60 9.36
C LYS A 185 -14.45 -1.04 8.01
#